data_320f86cd5e7e463b52a4cac90c1eadfc
#
_entry.id   320f86cd5e7e463b52a4cac90c1eadfc
#
_cell.length_a   1.000
_cell.length_b   1.000
_cell.length_c   1.000
_cell.angle_alpha   90.00
_cell.angle_beta   90.00
_cell.angle_gamma   90.00
#
_symmetry.space_group_name_H-M   'P 1'
#
loop_
_entity.id
_entity.type
_entity.pdbx_description
1 polymer ?
#
loop_
_entity_poly.entity_id
_entity_poly.type
_entity_poly.pdbx_seq_one_letter_code
_entity_poly.pdbx_strand_id
1 'polypeptide(L)'
;MKKKQLRWGKGFRVAAEVRKAQAAEMVLAPGDAEGGEDNHHRNADQWLYVVSGTGMATVGRRKIPLKAGLLLVIERRERHEVRNTGRGLLKTLNFYYPPAFTKRGNPKGPGKKA
;
A
#
# COMPACT_ATOMS: atom_id res chain seq x y z
N MET A 1 -3.88 -24.18 -2.48
CA MET A 1 -3.53 -23.13 -3.44
C MET A 1 -4.65 -22.10 -3.50
N LYS A 2 -4.29 -20.84 -3.64
CA LYS A 2 -5.26 -19.75 -3.87
C LYS A 2 -4.86 -19.01 -5.13
N LYS A 3 -5.84 -18.49 -5.86
CA LYS A 3 -5.56 -17.63 -6.99
C LYS A 3 -6.58 -16.50 -7.01
N LYS A 4 -6.16 -15.35 -7.49
CA LYS A 4 -7.02 -14.17 -7.55
C LYS A 4 -6.67 -13.37 -8.79
N GLN A 5 -7.66 -13.12 -9.64
CA GLN A 5 -7.49 -12.21 -10.76
C GLN A 5 -7.71 -10.79 -10.25
N LEU A 6 -6.67 -9.97 -10.30
CA LEU A 6 -6.77 -8.58 -9.89
C LEU A 6 -7.50 -7.80 -10.97
N ARG A 7 -8.37 -6.91 -10.56
CA ARG A 7 -9.19 -6.14 -11.50
C ARG A 7 -8.73 -4.71 -11.69
N TRP A 8 -7.88 -4.25 -10.79
CA TRP A 8 -7.28 -2.92 -10.88
C TRP A 8 -8.30 -1.78 -10.94
N GLY A 9 -9.45 -1.93 -10.29
CA GLY A 9 -10.38 -0.83 -10.11
C GLY A 9 -9.85 0.17 -9.10
N LYS A 10 -10.32 1.41 -9.18
CA LYS A 10 -9.89 2.44 -8.25
C LYS A 10 -10.13 2.05 -6.80
N GLY A 11 -9.23 2.48 -5.94
CA GLY A 11 -9.34 2.25 -4.51
C GLY A 11 -8.41 1.16 -4.02
N PHE A 12 -8.66 0.73 -2.80
CA PHE A 12 -7.86 -0.27 -2.12
C PHE A 12 -8.69 -1.53 -1.87
N ARG A 13 -8.12 -2.69 -2.18
CA ARG A 13 -8.80 -3.97 -1.93
C ARG A 13 -7.81 -5.01 -1.48
N VAL A 14 -8.17 -5.70 -0.40
CA VAL A 14 -7.44 -6.90 0.01
C VAL A 14 -7.72 -7.99 -1.03
N ALA A 15 -6.69 -8.57 -1.58
CA ALA A 15 -6.80 -9.58 -2.63
C ALA A 15 -6.72 -11.00 -2.08
N ALA A 16 -5.78 -11.26 -1.18
CA ALA A 16 -5.58 -12.59 -0.63
C ALA A 16 -4.78 -12.51 0.66
N GLU A 17 -4.94 -13.54 1.47
CA GLU A 17 -4.18 -13.65 2.71
C GLU A 17 -3.91 -15.12 2.99
N VAL A 18 -2.65 -15.46 3.20
CA VAL A 18 -2.23 -16.82 3.54
C VAL A 18 -1.14 -16.72 4.59
N ARG A 19 -1.31 -17.44 5.70
CA ARG A 19 -0.30 -17.50 6.77
C ARG A 19 0.25 -16.14 7.15
N LYS A 20 -0.66 -15.21 7.40
CA LYS A 20 -0.35 -13.84 7.82
C LYS A 20 0.34 -12.97 6.78
N ALA A 21 0.52 -13.44 5.57
CA ALA A 21 0.95 -12.59 4.47
C ALA A 21 -0.28 -12.13 3.71
N GLN A 22 -0.46 -10.83 3.60
CA GLN A 22 -1.65 -10.24 3.01
C GLN A 22 -1.29 -9.46 1.77
N ALA A 23 -1.97 -9.74 0.66
CA ALA A 23 -1.79 -9.02 -0.59
C ALA A 23 -2.99 -8.11 -0.84
N ALA A 24 -2.71 -6.91 -1.36
CA ALA A 24 -3.75 -5.95 -1.68
C ALA A 24 -3.39 -5.18 -2.95
N GLU A 25 -4.38 -4.87 -3.75
CA GLU A 25 -4.21 -3.96 -4.86
C GLU A 25 -4.64 -2.55 -4.43
N MET A 26 -3.88 -1.55 -4.88
CA MET A 26 -4.22 -0.16 -4.62
C MET A 26 -4.08 0.62 -5.92
N VAL A 27 -5.15 1.28 -6.32
CA VAL A 27 -5.20 2.07 -7.55
C VAL A 27 -5.64 3.47 -7.21
N LEU A 28 -4.79 4.44 -7.51
CA LEU A 28 -5.07 5.86 -7.24
C LEU A 28 -5.28 6.61 -8.54
N ALA A 29 -6.33 7.42 -8.57
CA ALA A 29 -6.56 8.36 -9.66
C ALA A 29 -5.58 9.54 -9.52
N PRO A 30 -5.33 10.29 -10.61
CA PRO A 30 -4.46 11.46 -10.53
C PRO A 30 -4.86 12.40 -9.39
N GLY A 31 -3.89 12.80 -8.59
CA GLY A 31 -4.11 13.66 -7.44
C GLY A 31 -4.52 12.96 -6.16
N ASP A 32 -4.95 11.71 -6.24
CA ASP A 32 -5.34 10.98 -5.05
C ASP A 32 -4.13 10.50 -4.27
N ALA A 33 -4.34 10.34 -2.98
CA ALA A 33 -3.30 9.86 -2.08
C ALA A 33 -3.87 8.86 -1.08
N GLU A 34 -2.99 8.01 -0.56
CA GLU A 34 -3.31 7.05 0.48
C GLU A 34 -2.27 7.16 1.58
N GLY A 35 -2.70 7.08 2.85
CA GLY A 35 -1.83 7.26 3.99
C GLY A 35 -1.77 8.71 4.44
N GLY A 36 -0.72 9.06 5.16
CA GLY A 36 -0.54 10.40 5.69
C GLY A 36 0.28 10.39 6.96
N GLU A 37 0.30 11.53 7.64
CA GLU A 37 1.11 11.70 8.85
C GLU A 37 0.77 10.71 9.95
N ASP A 38 -0.50 10.32 10.03
CA ASP A 38 -0.95 9.43 11.09
C ASP A 38 -0.75 7.96 10.75
N ASN A 39 -0.22 7.66 9.58
CA ASN A 39 -0.08 6.29 9.10
C ASN A 39 1.26 5.68 9.52
N HIS A 40 1.58 5.79 10.80
CA HIS A 40 2.86 5.31 11.33
C HIS A 40 2.70 4.22 12.39
N HIS A 41 1.50 3.97 12.81
CA HIS A 41 1.25 3.08 13.94
C HIS A 41 0.97 1.64 13.53
N ARG A 42 1.08 1.33 12.28
CA ARG A 42 0.85 -0.03 11.79
C ARG A 42 1.94 -0.96 12.27
N ASN A 43 1.53 -2.12 12.70
CA ASN A 43 2.45 -3.14 13.13
C ASN A 43 2.70 -4.15 12.00
N ALA A 44 2.93 -3.63 10.81
CA ALA A 44 3.15 -4.43 9.62
C ALA A 44 4.16 -3.76 8.70
N ASP A 45 5.00 -4.57 8.09
CA ASP A 45 5.84 -4.09 6.99
C ASP A 45 5.00 -4.11 5.73
N GLN A 46 5.20 -3.14 4.87
CA GLN A 46 4.51 -3.04 3.59
C GLN A 46 5.52 -3.12 2.46
N TRP A 47 5.31 -4.06 1.56
CA TRP A 47 6.09 -4.23 0.36
C TRP A 47 5.25 -3.72 -0.79
N LEU A 48 5.63 -2.61 -1.37
CA LEU A 48 4.87 -1.95 -2.42
C LEU A 48 5.61 -2.09 -3.74
N TYR A 49 4.92 -2.66 -4.72
CA TYR A 49 5.46 -2.77 -6.08
C TYR A 49 4.61 -1.94 -7.03
N VAL A 50 5.27 -1.05 -7.79
CA VAL A 50 4.58 -0.20 -8.76
C VAL A 50 4.42 -0.98 -10.05
N VAL A 51 3.15 -1.26 -10.40
CA VAL A 51 2.82 -1.99 -11.64
C VAL A 51 2.79 -1.04 -12.82
N SER A 52 2.13 0.10 -12.68
CA SER A 52 2.06 1.10 -13.75
C SER A 52 1.73 2.47 -13.16
N GLY A 53 2.00 3.50 -13.93
CA GLY A 53 1.77 4.87 -13.51
C GLY A 53 2.98 5.49 -12.84
N THR A 54 2.81 6.71 -12.36
CA THR A 54 3.85 7.47 -11.67
C THR A 54 3.28 8.13 -10.44
N GLY A 55 4.13 8.32 -9.45
CA GLY A 55 3.70 8.92 -8.21
C GLY A 55 4.86 9.34 -7.34
N MET A 56 4.53 9.67 -6.11
CA MET A 56 5.49 10.04 -5.10
C MET A 56 5.12 9.36 -3.79
N ALA A 57 6.06 8.65 -3.20
CA ALA A 57 5.90 8.16 -1.84
C ALA A 57 6.69 9.08 -0.93
N THR A 58 6.07 9.45 0.18
CA THR A 58 6.78 10.16 1.24
C THR A 58 6.87 9.20 2.41
N VAL A 59 8.08 8.84 2.82
CA VAL A 59 8.32 7.93 3.93
C VAL A 59 9.17 8.69 4.94
N GLY A 60 8.57 9.00 6.09
CA GLY A 60 9.17 9.92 7.02
C GLY A 60 9.39 11.27 6.35
N ARG A 61 10.64 11.68 6.21
CA ARG A 61 11.00 12.94 5.54
C ARG A 61 11.52 12.72 4.13
N ARG A 62 11.57 11.48 3.67
CA ARG A 62 12.15 11.16 2.37
C ARG A 62 11.06 11.08 1.32
N LYS A 63 11.35 11.62 0.15
CA LYS A 63 10.47 11.55 -1.00
C LYS A 63 11.07 10.60 -2.02
N ILE A 64 10.28 9.62 -2.42
CA ILE A 64 10.71 8.58 -3.35
C ILE A 64 9.81 8.63 -4.57
N PRO A 65 10.36 9.00 -5.75
CA PRO A 65 9.57 8.95 -6.98
C PRO A 65 9.19 7.51 -7.31
N LEU A 66 7.94 7.33 -7.67
CA LEU A 66 7.38 6.03 -8.03
C LEU A 66 7.25 5.93 -9.54
N LYS A 67 7.70 4.82 -10.09
CA LYS A 67 7.47 4.48 -11.49
C LYS A 67 7.41 2.96 -11.62
N ALA A 68 6.88 2.49 -12.73
CA ALA A 68 6.70 1.06 -12.96
C ALA A 68 8.00 0.30 -12.71
N GLY A 69 7.92 -0.79 -11.99
CA GLY A 69 9.05 -1.64 -11.66
C GLY A 69 9.73 -1.35 -10.34
N LEU A 70 9.37 -0.26 -9.66
CA LEU A 70 9.97 0.04 -8.37
C LEU A 70 9.37 -0.83 -7.27
N LEU A 71 10.24 -1.41 -6.47
CA LEU A 71 9.85 -2.09 -5.23
C LEU A 71 10.29 -1.24 -4.06
N LEU A 72 9.33 -0.88 -3.22
CA LEU A 72 9.59 -0.08 -2.03
C LEU A 72 9.14 -0.86 -0.81
N VAL A 73 10.01 -0.97 0.18
CA VAL A 73 9.63 -1.59 1.45
C VAL A 73 9.48 -0.48 2.49
N ILE A 74 8.27 -0.37 3.01
CA ILE A 74 7.96 0.58 4.08
C ILE A 74 7.90 -0.25 5.36
N GLU A 75 8.81 0.02 6.26
CA GLU A 75 8.91 -0.77 7.47
C GLU A 75 7.86 -0.31 8.48
N ARG A 76 7.49 -1.24 9.36
CA ARG A 76 6.46 -0.96 10.36
C ARG A 76 6.80 0.31 11.13
N ARG A 77 5.78 1.07 11.46
CA ARG A 77 5.85 2.33 12.19
C ARG A 77 6.44 3.50 11.42
N GLU A 78 6.86 3.31 10.18
CA GLU A 78 7.25 4.43 9.35
C GLU A 78 6.01 5.18 8.86
N ARG A 79 6.00 6.49 9.04
CA ARG A 79 4.94 7.33 8.48
C ARG A 79 5.11 7.36 6.97
N HIS A 80 4.01 7.20 6.26
CA HIS A 80 4.11 7.23 4.81
C HIS A 80 2.84 7.71 4.15
N GLU A 81 3.01 8.27 2.95
CA GLU A 81 1.92 8.65 2.07
C GLU A 81 2.33 8.24 0.66
N VAL A 82 1.38 7.71 -0.10
CA VAL A 82 1.56 7.42 -1.52
C VAL A 82 0.60 8.31 -2.29
N ARG A 83 1.13 9.09 -3.23
CA ARG A 83 0.33 10.03 -4.01
C ARG A 83 0.55 9.80 -5.50
N ASN A 84 -0.55 9.82 -6.25
CA ASN A 84 -0.46 9.78 -7.70
C ASN A 84 -0.18 11.19 -8.23
N THR A 85 0.99 11.37 -8.80
CA THR A 85 1.42 12.64 -9.38
C THR A 85 1.40 12.61 -10.90
N GLY A 86 0.97 11.51 -11.48
CA GLY A 86 0.91 11.35 -12.93
C GLY A 86 -0.44 11.74 -13.51
N ARG A 87 -0.61 11.47 -14.78
CA ARG A 87 -1.84 11.79 -15.51
C ARG A 87 -2.79 10.59 -15.62
N GLY A 88 -2.27 9.39 -15.45
CA GLY A 88 -3.06 8.16 -15.50
C GLY A 88 -3.18 7.53 -14.13
N LEU A 89 -3.74 6.33 -14.11
CA LEU A 89 -3.89 5.60 -12.86
C LEU A 89 -2.53 5.12 -12.34
N LEU A 90 -2.33 5.22 -11.05
CA LEU A 90 -1.19 4.61 -10.38
C LEU A 90 -1.65 3.28 -9.81
N LYS A 91 -1.10 2.19 -10.31
CA LYS A 91 -1.46 0.84 -9.87
C LYS A 91 -0.31 0.23 -9.11
N THR A 92 -0.59 -0.20 -7.89
CA THR A 92 0.42 -0.82 -7.03
C THR A 92 -0.09 -2.13 -6.46
N LEU A 93 0.82 -3.08 -6.31
CA LEU A 93 0.56 -4.32 -5.62
C LEU A 93 1.29 -4.26 -4.29
N ASN A 94 0.57 -4.54 -3.22
CA ASN A 94 1.10 -4.37 -1.88
C ASN A 94 1.01 -5.65 -1.10
N PHE A 95 2.01 -5.92 -0.28
CA PHE A 95 2.02 -7.05 0.63
C PHE A 95 2.27 -6.54 2.04
N TYR A 96 1.51 -7.06 2.99
CA TYR A 96 1.63 -6.69 4.39
C TYR A 96 1.95 -7.92 5.22
N TYR A 97 2.92 -7.81 6.08
CA TYR A 97 3.25 -8.88 7.01
C TYR A 97 3.59 -8.26 8.39
N PRO A 98 2.86 -8.64 9.45
CA PRO A 98 1.58 -9.34 9.43
C PRO A 98 0.48 -8.52 8.75
N PRO A 99 -0.74 -9.04 8.59
CA PRO A 99 -1.79 -8.31 7.91
C PRO A 99 -2.08 -6.94 8.54
N ALA A 100 -2.26 -5.93 7.71
CA ALA A 100 -2.54 -4.57 8.16
C ALA A 100 -4.03 -4.20 8.03
N PHE A 101 -4.80 -4.99 7.29
CA PHE A 101 -6.20 -4.68 7.01
C PHE A 101 -7.11 -5.86 7.30
N THR A 102 -8.36 -5.56 7.63
CA THR A 102 -9.38 -6.58 7.74
C THR A 102 -9.73 -7.09 6.34
N LYS A 103 -10.46 -8.21 6.26
CA LYS A 103 -10.91 -8.74 4.98
C LYS A 103 -11.74 -7.74 4.20
N ARG A 104 -12.40 -6.82 4.89
CA ARG A 104 -13.20 -5.76 4.25
C ARG A 104 -12.37 -4.56 3.81
N GLY A 105 -11.05 -4.59 4.03
CA GLY A 105 -10.17 -3.52 3.64
C GLY A 105 -10.03 -2.40 4.66
N ASN A 106 -10.60 -2.55 5.85
CA ASN A 106 -10.44 -1.56 6.90
C ASN A 106 -9.11 -1.75 7.60
N PRO A 107 -8.42 -0.68 7.95
CA PRO A 107 -7.17 -0.80 8.69
C PRO A 107 -7.41 -1.54 9.99
N LYS A 108 -6.51 -2.46 10.32
CA LYS A 108 -6.45 -3.00 11.67
C LYS A 108 -5.93 -1.91 12.58
N GLY A 109 -6.28 -2.00 13.84
CA GLY A 109 -5.81 -1.02 14.80
C GLY A 109 -4.28 -0.92 14.80
N PRO A 110 -3.72 0.03 15.55
CA PRO A 110 -2.27 0.31 15.55
C PRO A 110 -1.43 -0.85 16.07
N GLY A 111 -2.00 -2.00 16.15
CA GLY A 111 -1.36 -3.12 16.78
C GLY A 111 -1.52 -3.02 18.28
N LYS A 112 -0.85 -3.91 18.99
CA LYS A 112 -0.86 -3.82 20.42
C LYS A 112 -0.25 -2.50 20.84
N LYS A 113 -0.99 -1.76 21.61
CA LYS A 113 -0.39 -0.61 22.25
C LYS A 113 0.70 -1.12 23.16
N ALA A 114 1.84 -0.67 22.84
CA ALA A 114 2.96 -0.93 23.73
C ALA A 114 2.74 -0.16 25.00
#